data_f2c8325eef65e77b24206e33019229b7
#
_entry.id   f2c8325eef65e77b24206e33019229b7
#
_cell.length_a   1.000
_cell.length_b   1.000
_cell.length_c   1.000
_cell.angle_alpha   90.00
_cell.angle_beta   90.00
_cell.angle_gamma   90.00
#
_symmetry.space_group_name_H-M   'P 1'
#
loop_
_entity.id
_entity.type
_entity.pdbx_description
1 polymer ?
#
loop_
_entity_poly.entity_id
_entity_poly.type
_entity_poly.pdbx_seq_one_letter_code
_entity_poly.pdbx_strand_id
1 'polypeptide(L)'
;MKIFRTISFLFILLLTISVILKPQSALTHDTGTLEVTIIDNGYIGDNYSGTYGGIVFNGNQNAMAKAGLIFGLNGEGYGVYFQTNDFNNEIPIAGFYPHSYFNQYANYTIALSSDPNSKTFVETFSNIGHDFVYIKANLFHSYMNVDDIYPGIFADWDIGNYPTNRGGYCPSLNLFYMYDNESTVDTSYYGIMTISVNGSLLAPHTIMGMITDSIAWNRWELYHYMTTTVLDTIITDADYRMYTCIGPYSFPAGDTLSIVIAIVAGTSLGDLLANAQAAIEYSPYTPVEQIIITALDFSLYQNYPNPFNPSTKIKYSVPQTSLVQIKVFDVLGNESTTLIDEEKPAGAYELTWNAANLSSGIYFYQLKAGEFISTKKMILLK
;
A
#
# COMPACT_ATOMS: atom_id res chain seq x y z
N MET A 1 -24.28 -84.39 10.87
CA MET A 1 -23.93 -83.35 11.81
C MET A 1 -23.12 -82.32 11.01
N LYS A 2 -23.80 -81.25 10.57
CA LYS A 2 -23.23 -80.26 9.71
C LYS A 2 -22.72 -79.11 10.60
N ILE A 3 -21.41 -78.82 10.49
CA ILE A 3 -20.77 -77.68 11.17
C ILE A 3 -20.83 -76.46 10.22
N PHE A 4 -21.62 -75.46 10.60
CA PHE A 4 -21.66 -74.20 9.94
C PHE A 4 -20.44 -73.35 10.44
N ARG A 5 -19.55 -72.99 9.51
CA ARG A 5 -18.53 -71.96 9.76
C ARG A 5 -19.13 -70.63 9.37
N THR A 6 -19.31 -69.77 10.35
CA THR A 6 -19.65 -68.36 10.14
C THR A 6 -18.39 -67.58 9.82
N ILE A 7 -18.29 -67.06 8.60
CA ILE A 7 -17.21 -66.11 8.19
C ILE A 7 -17.74 -64.71 8.53
N SER A 8 -17.16 -64.09 9.55
CA SER A 8 -17.37 -62.66 9.83
C SER A 8 -16.53 -61.83 8.86
N PHE A 9 -17.19 -61.16 7.93
CA PHE A 9 -16.56 -60.12 7.13
C PHE A 9 -16.43 -58.85 7.98
N LEU A 10 -15.20 -58.53 8.38
CA LEU A 10 -14.86 -57.26 9.00
C LEU A 10 -14.76 -56.22 7.88
N PHE A 11 -15.77 -55.40 7.70
CA PHE A 11 -15.70 -54.22 6.84
C PHE A 11 -14.85 -53.17 7.56
N ILE A 12 -13.57 -53.05 7.19
CA ILE A 12 -12.75 -51.89 7.54
C ILE A 12 -13.21 -50.73 6.66
N LEU A 13 -14.04 -49.85 7.24
CA LEU A 13 -14.40 -48.60 6.66
C LEU A 13 -13.16 -47.68 6.72
N LEU A 14 -12.35 -47.65 5.68
CA LEU A 14 -11.33 -46.64 5.47
C LEU A 14 -12.04 -45.31 5.24
N LEU A 15 -12.23 -44.54 6.30
CA LEU A 15 -12.52 -43.12 6.20
C LEU A 15 -11.29 -42.43 5.62
N THR A 16 -11.21 -42.34 4.30
CA THR A 16 -10.34 -41.35 3.66
C THR A 16 -10.91 -39.98 4.02
N ILE A 17 -10.33 -39.35 5.00
CA ILE A 17 -10.55 -37.93 5.22
C ILE A 17 -9.91 -37.24 3.98
N SER A 18 -10.72 -37.06 2.96
CA SER A 18 -10.39 -36.11 1.89
C SER A 18 -10.39 -34.76 2.55
N VAL A 19 -9.21 -34.23 2.82
CA VAL A 19 -9.04 -32.80 3.04
C VAL A 19 -9.50 -32.17 1.73
N ILE A 20 -10.75 -31.75 1.68
CA ILE A 20 -11.25 -30.91 0.58
C ILE A 20 -10.53 -29.58 0.76
N LEU A 21 -9.39 -29.44 0.08
CA LEU A 21 -8.79 -28.12 -0.11
C LEU A 21 -9.89 -27.26 -0.75
N LYS A 22 -10.36 -26.26 0.00
CA LYS A 22 -11.28 -25.29 -0.56
C LYS A 22 -10.58 -24.65 -1.76
N PRO A 23 -11.24 -24.50 -2.90
CA PRO A 23 -10.62 -23.80 -4.02
C PRO A 23 -10.26 -22.38 -3.56
N GLN A 24 -9.08 -21.91 -3.93
CA GLN A 24 -8.66 -20.53 -3.69
C GLN A 24 -9.58 -19.62 -4.49
N SER A 25 -10.01 -18.54 -3.88
CA SER A 25 -10.77 -17.50 -4.52
C SER A 25 -9.89 -16.26 -4.69
N ALA A 26 -10.00 -15.61 -5.82
CA ALA A 26 -9.28 -14.38 -6.11
C ALA A 26 -10.27 -13.28 -6.53
N LEU A 27 -9.91 -12.04 -6.25
CA LEU A 27 -10.66 -10.86 -6.61
C LEU A 27 -9.71 -9.76 -7.09
N THR A 28 -10.02 -9.15 -8.22
CA THR A 28 -9.23 -8.04 -8.75
C THR A 28 -9.92 -6.73 -8.40
N HIS A 29 -9.23 -5.87 -7.66
CA HIS A 29 -9.56 -4.46 -7.55
C HIS A 29 -9.15 -3.77 -8.84
N ASP A 30 -10.10 -3.12 -9.49
CA ASP A 30 -9.91 -2.36 -10.73
C ASP A 30 -10.29 -0.90 -10.48
N THR A 31 -9.30 -0.03 -10.44
CA THR A 31 -9.51 1.41 -10.22
C THR A 31 -9.73 2.18 -11.53
N GLY A 32 -9.68 1.50 -12.67
CA GLY A 32 -9.72 2.07 -14.02
C GLY A 32 -8.32 2.22 -14.64
N THR A 33 -7.30 2.35 -13.84
CA THR A 33 -5.88 2.45 -14.25
C THR A 33 -5.01 1.40 -13.56
N LEU A 34 -5.25 1.13 -12.28
CA LEU A 34 -4.52 0.15 -11.48
C LEU A 34 -5.42 -1.06 -11.18
N GLU A 35 -4.96 -2.23 -11.56
CA GLU A 35 -5.55 -3.51 -11.19
C GLU A 35 -4.65 -4.22 -10.17
N VAL A 36 -5.24 -4.69 -9.06
CA VAL A 36 -4.55 -5.46 -8.02
C VAL A 36 -5.36 -6.69 -7.69
N THR A 37 -4.81 -7.86 -7.95
CA THR A 37 -5.47 -9.14 -7.63
C THR A 37 -5.09 -9.61 -6.24
N ILE A 38 -6.08 -9.86 -5.42
CA ILE A 38 -5.96 -10.39 -4.06
C ILE A 38 -6.47 -11.82 -4.05
N ILE A 39 -5.73 -12.72 -3.40
CA ILE A 39 -6.07 -14.14 -3.27
C ILE A 39 -6.31 -14.44 -1.78
N ASP A 40 -7.35 -15.19 -1.48
CA ASP A 40 -7.85 -15.43 -0.12
C ASP A 40 -6.97 -16.34 0.77
N ASN A 41 -5.76 -16.65 0.32
CA ASN A 41 -4.72 -17.33 1.09
C ASN A 41 -3.58 -16.40 1.54
N GLY A 42 -3.75 -15.08 1.39
CA GLY A 42 -2.76 -14.06 1.77
C GLY A 42 -1.85 -13.60 0.64
N TYR A 43 -1.98 -14.12 -0.58
CA TYR A 43 -1.25 -13.61 -1.74
C TYR A 43 -1.89 -12.35 -2.33
N ILE A 44 -1.00 -11.54 -2.92
CA ILE A 44 -1.35 -10.39 -3.73
C ILE A 44 -0.65 -10.57 -5.06
N GLY A 45 -1.43 -10.77 -6.12
CA GLY A 45 -0.90 -11.12 -7.43
C GLY A 45 -0.22 -12.49 -7.45
N ASP A 46 -0.35 -13.23 -8.52
CA ASP A 46 0.39 -14.48 -8.73
C ASP A 46 0.57 -14.72 -10.22
N ASN A 47 1.77 -14.47 -10.70
CA ASN A 47 2.12 -14.70 -12.08
C ASN A 47 2.69 -16.10 -12.32
N TYR A 48 3.20 -16.79 -11.30
CA TYR A 48 3.83 -18.10 -11.46
C TYR A 48 2.87 -19.18 -11.92
N SER A 49 1.63 -19.13 -11.47
CA SER A 49 0.62 -20.11 -11.89
C SER A 49 -0.04 -19.76 -13.22
N GLY A 50 0.04 -18.49 -13.64
CA GLY A 50 -0.72 -17.95 -14.76
C GLY A 50 -2.24 -18.03 -14.58
N THR A 51 -2.71 -18.36 -13.38
CA THR A 51 -4.13 -18.62 -13.06
C THR A 51 -4.83 -17.37 -12.57
N TYR A 52 -4.10 -16.49 -11.89
CA TYR A 52 -4.64 -15.26 -11.29
C TYR A 52 -3.94 -14.05 -11.88
N GLY A 53 -4.66 -12.92 -11.90
CA GLY A 53 -4.09 -11.63 -12.28
C GLY A 53 -3.00 -11.18 -11.29
N GLY A 54 -2.23 -10.15 -11.65
CA GLY A 54 -1.15 -9.61 -10.86
C GLY A 54 -1.43 -8.21 -10.38
N ILE A 55 -0.44 -7.36 -10.55
CA ILE A 55 -0.55 -5.90 -10.47
C ILE A 55 -0.32 -5.35 -11.86
N VAL A 56 -1.33 -4.69 -12.41
CA VAL A 56 -1.31 -4.12 -13.77
C VAL A 56 -1.63 -2.64 -13.67
N PHE A 57 -0.83 -1.79 -14.29
CA PHE A 57 -1.07 -0.36 -14.32
C PHE A 57 -1.09 0.14 -15.77
N ASN A 58 -2.12 0.93 -16.12
CA ASN A 58 -2.36 1.46 -17.47
C ASN A 58 -2.41 0.38 -18.57
N GLY A 59 -2.83 -0.84 -18.23
CA GLY A 59 -2.89 -1.95 -19.19
C GLY A 59 -1.53 -2.50 -19.59
N ASN A 60 -0.46 -2.20 -18.87
CA ASN A 60 0.87 -2.78 -19.03
C ASN A 60 0.89 -4.27 -18.70
N GLN A 61 2.05 -4.90 -18.83
CA GLN A 61 2.21 -6.27 -18.36
C GLN A 61 2.10 -6.33 -16.84
N ASN A 62 1.79 -7.51 -16.30
CA ASN A 62 1.81 -7.72 -14.86
C ASN A 62 3.20 -7.43 -14.30
N ALA A 63 3.28 -6.46 -13.39
CA ALA A 63 4.52 -5.97 -12.79
C ALA A 63 4.99 -6.81 -11.59
N MET A 64 4.24 -7.86 -11.22
CA MET A 64 4.51 -8.60 -10.00
C MET A 64 4.51 -10.11 -10.21
N ALA A 65 5.62 -10.78 -9.85
CA ALA A 65 5.66 -12.23 -9.78
C ALA A 65 4.76 -12.73 -8.64
N LYS A 66 4.93 -12.20 -7.44
CA LYS A 66 4.04 -12.44 -6.29
C LYS A 66 4.31 -11.49 -5.14
N ALA A 67 3.29 -11.26 -4.34
CA ALA A 67 3.42 -10.60 -3.02
C ALA A 67 2.55 -11.30 -1.98
N GLY A 68 2.74 -10.96 -0.71
CA GLY A 68 1.91 -11.49 0.36
C GLY A 68 2.22 -10.86 1.71
N LEU A 69 1.26 -11.02 2.63
CA LEU A 69 1.44 -10.64 4.01
C LEU A 69 2.53 -11.52 4.66
N ILE A 70 3.39 -10.91 5.46
CA ILE A 70 4.44 -11.60 6.22
C ILE A 70 4.37 -11.21 7.69
N PHE A 71 4.75 -12.15 8.56
CA PHE A 71 4.78 -11.93 10.01
C PHE A 71 6.08 -12.51 10.56
N GLY A 72 6.97 -11.64 11.03
CA GLY A 72 8.17 -12.04 11.76
C GLY A 72 7.85 -12.15 13.25
N LEU A 73 8.12 -13.28 13.88
CA LEU A 73 7.89 -13.53 15.29
C LEU A 73 9.20 -13.82 16.01
N ASN A 74 9.42 -13.18 17.16
CA ASN A 74 10.53 -13.49 18.07
C ASN A 74 10.10 -14.55 19.07
N GLY A 75 10.81 -15.68 19.21
CA GLY A 75 10.49 -16.75 20.16
C GLY A 75 11.16 -18.09 19.85
N GLU A 76 10.79 -19.16 20.57
CA GLU A 76 11.25 -20.54 20.31
C GLU A 76 10.66 -21.09 19.01
N GLY A 77 11.13 -20.65 17.89
CA GLY A 77 10.58 -20.97 16.59
C GLY A 77 10.62 -19.76 15.68
N TYR A 78 11.64 -18.92 15.89
CA TYR A 78 11.91 -17.77 15.05
C TYR A 78 11.62 -18.06 13.58
N GLY A 79 10.92 -17.19 12.92
CA GLY A 79 10.70 -17.32 11.51
C GLY A 79 9.73 -16.31 10.98
N VAL A 80 9.77 -16.15 9.69
CA VAL A 80 8.76 -15.41 8.94
C VAL A 80 7.74 -16.41 8.46
N TYR A 81 6.51 -16.24 8.92
CA TYR A 81 5.38 -16.97 8.36
C TYR A 81 4.97 -16.29 7.06
N PHE A 82 4.94 -17.09 6.01
CA PHE A 82 4.93 -16.56 4.68
C PHE A 82 4.26 -17.54 3.72
N GLN A 83 3.24 -17.06 3.01
CA GLN A 83 2.64 -17.75 1.87
C GLN A 83 1.76 -18.98 2.14
N THR A 84 1.31 -19.57 1.03
CA THR A 84 0.34 -20.65 0.90
C THR A 84 0.53 -21.88 1.78
N ASN A 85 1.77 -22.13 2.21
CA ASN A 85 2.05 -23.30 3.06
C ASN A 85 1.88 -23.00 4.55
N ASP A 86 1.92 -21.71 4.91
CA ASP A 86 1.84 -21.28 6.30
C ASP A 86 0.43 -20.79 6.67
N PHE A 87 -0.40 -20.44 5.69
CA PHE A 87 -1.75 -19.95 5.92
C PHE A 87 -2.81 -20.85 5.31
N ASN A 88 -3.87 -21.07 6.07
CA ASN A 88 -5.09 -21.70 5.61
C ASN A 88 -6.15 -20.63 5.37
N ASN A 89 -6.87 -20.77 4.28
CA ASN A 89 -8.07 -20.00 4.00
C ASN A 89 -9.19 -20.48 4.93
N GLU A 90 -9.65 -19.66 5.87
CA GLU A 90 -10.78 -19.95 6.75
C GLU A 90 -12.10 -19.41 6.19
N ILE A 91 -12.08 -18.16 5.75
CA ILE A 91 -13.23 -17.49 5.13
C ILE A 91 -12.78 -16.95 3.79
N PRO A 92 -13.22 -17.56 2.67
CA PRO A 92 -12.81 -17.15 1.34
C PRO A 92 -13.41 -15.81 0.93
N ILE A 93 -12.80 -15.18 -0.06
CA ILE A 93 -13.35 -14.00 -0.73
C ILE A 93 -14.65 -14.42 -1.46
N ALA A 94 -15.76 -13.76 -1.15
CA ALA A 94 -17.05 -14.04 -1.79
C ALA A 94 -17.43 -13.02 -2.87
N GLY A 95 -16.63 -11.97 -3.05
CA GLY A 95 -16.85 -10.87 -3.97
C GLY A 95 -16.81 -9.51 -3.28
N PHE A 96 -17.16 -8.45 -4.00
CA PHE A 96 -17.26 -7.12 -3.40
C PHE A 96 -18.57 -6.97 -2.63
N TYR A 97 -18.46 -6.31 -1.47
CA TYR A 97 -19.59 -5.97 -0.60
C TYR A 97 -19.89 -4.46 -0.68
N PRO A 98 -21.12 -4.03 -0.42
CA PRO A 98 -21.44 -2.62 -0.27
C PRO A 98 -20.62 -1.96 0.84
N HIS A 99 -20.03 -0.81 0.55
CA HIS A 99 -19.30 -0.01 1.53
C HIS A 99 -19.63 1.48 1.35
N SER A 100 -19.64 2.26 2.45
CA SER A 100 -20.09 3.65 2.41
C SER A 100 -19.09 4.62 1.78
N TYR A 101 -17.80 4.24 1.73
CA TYR A 101 -16.72 5.11 1.26
C TYR A 101 -15.96 4.56 0.05
N PHE A 102 -16.07 3.26 -0.24
CA PHE A 102 -15.32 2.60 -1.31
C PHE A 102 -16.24 1.93 -2.31
N ASN A 103 -15.89 2.02 -3.60
CA ASN A 103 -16.62 1.35 -4.67
C ASN A 103 -16.39 -0.17 -4.64
N GLN A 104 -15.21 -0.58 -4.21
CA GLN A 104 -14.77 -1.97 -4.16
C GLN A 104 -14.26 -2.27 -2.75
N TYR A 105 -14.96 -3.14 -2.04
CA TYR A 105 -14.61 -3.60 -0.72
C TYR A 105 -14.79 -5.11 -0.64
N ALA A 106 -13.77 -5.81 -0.17
CA ALA A 106 -13.82 -7.23 0.10
C ALA A 106 -13.16 -7.58 1.42
N ASN A 107 -13.50 -8.73 1.99
CA ASN A 107 -12.87 -9.26 3.18
C ASN A 107 -12.69 -10.78 3.09
N TYR A 108 -11.71 -11.28 3.83
CA TYR A 108 -11.44 -12.70 3.98
C TYR A 108 -10.67 -12.96 5.29
N THR A 109 -10.55 -14.21 5.67
CA THR A 109 -9.83 -14.60 6.89
C THR A 109 -8.87 -15.73 6.60
N ILE A 110 -7.62 -15.56 7.03
CA ILE A 110 -6.57 -16.57 6.99
C ILE A 110 -6.14 -16.94 8.42
N ALA A 111 -5.72 -18.17 8.61
CA ALA A 111 -5.14 -18.66 9.86
C ALA A 111 -3.78 -19.29 9.61
N LEU A 112 -2.87 -19.20 10.59
CA LEU A 112 -1.60 -19.92 10.51
C LEU A 112 -1.87 -21.44 10.53
N SER A 113 -1.30 -22.17 9.59
CA SER A 113 -1.45 -23.64 9.50
C SER A 113 -0.89 -24.35 10.72
N SER A 114 0.15 -23.79 11.34
CA SER A 114 0.80 -24.32 12.54
C SER A 114 0.11 -23.91 13.84
N ASP A 115 -0.72 -22.87 13.81
CA ASP A 115 -1.47 -22.38 14.95
C ASP A 115 -2.83 -21.78 14.54
N PRO A 116 -3.91 -22.58 14.59
CA PRO A 116 -5.25 -22.12 14.20
C PRO A 116 -5.83 -21.03 15.13
N ASN A 117 -5.19 -20.74 16.28
CA ASN A 117 -5.59 -19.67 17.18
C ASN A 117 -5.07 -18.30 16.74
N SER A 118 -4.09 -18.29 15.84
CA SER A 118 -3.58 -17.10 15.17
C SER A 118 -4.35 -16.87 13.88
N LYS A 119 -5.10 -15.78 13.83
CA LYS A 119 -5.91 -15.40 12.67
C LYS A 119 -5.57 -14.02 12.16
N THR A 120 -5.73 -13.82 10.88
CA THR A 120 -5.65 -12.51 10.26
C THR A 120 -6.94 -12.24 9.50
N PHE A 121 -7.67 -11.23 9.94
CA PHE A 121 -8.83 -10.71 9.24
C PHE A 121 -8.35 -9.64 8.26
N VAL A 122 -8.54 -9.90 6.98
CA VAL A 122 -8.07 -9.01 5.92
C VAL A 122 -9.26 -8.31 5.28
N GLU A 123 -9.14 -7.00 5.14
CA GLU A 123 -10.07 -6.15 4.43
C GLU A 123 -9.32 -5.44 3.30
N THR A 124 -9.91 -5.36 2.13
CA THR A 124 -9.31 -4.70 0.96
C THR A 124 -10.25 -3.67 0.38
N PHE A 125 -9.71 -2.52 -0.05
CA PHE A 125 -10.50 -1.36 -0.44
C PHE A 125 -9.88 -0.64 -1.64
N SER A 126 -10.73 -0.19 -2.56
CA SER A 126 -10.31 0.74 -3.61
C SER A 126 -11.46 1.60 -4.10
N ASN A 127 -11.13 2.65 -4.84
CA ASN A 127 -12.06 3.49 -5.57
C ASN A 127 -11.62 3.65 -7.02
N ILE A 128 -12.59 3.69 -7.91
CA ILE A 128 -12.37 4.03 -9.32
C ILE A 128 -11.80 5.45 -9.41
N GLY A 129 -10.74 5.62 -10.22
CA GLY A 129 -10.06 6.90 -10.43
C GLY A 129 -8.94 7.20 -9.42
N HIS A 130 -8.55 6.22 -8.58
CA HIS A 130 -7.41 6.33 -7.69
C HIS A 130 -6.37 5.27 -8.03
N ASP A 131 -5.10 5.65 -8.09
CA ASP A 131 -4.01 4.73 -8.43
C ASP A 131 -3.43 4.04 -7.18
N PHE A 132 -4.32 3.59 -6.29
CA PHE A 132 -3.95 2.83 -5.10
C PHE A 132 -5.07 1.90 -4.62
N VAL A 133 -4.64 0.81 -3.98
CA VAL A 133 -5.50 -0.20 -3.33
C VAL A 133 -5.03 -0.40 -1.89
N TYR A 134 -5.95 -0.38 -0.95
CA TYR A 134 -5.66 -0.62 0.47
C TYR A 134 -5.83 -2.07 0.86
N ILE A 135 -4.97 -2.50 1.77
CA ILE A 135 -5.03 -3.78 2.46
C ILE A 135 -4.93 -3.49 3.95
N LYS A 136 -5.97 -3.82 4.69
CA LYS A 136 -5.95 -3.78 6.16
C LYS A 136 -5.89 -5.20 6.68
N ALA A 137 -4.88 -5.49 7.47
CA ALA A 137 -4.72 -6.76 8.13
C ALA A 137 -4.84 -6.59 9.65
N ASN A 138 -5.76 -7.32 10.26
CA ASN A 138 -6.01 -7.34 11.69
C ASN A 138 -5.54 -8.70 12.22
N LEU A 139 -4.37 -8.69 12.87
CA LEU A 139 -3.76 -9.87 13.46
C LEU A 139 -4.37 -10.11 14.83
N PHE A 140 -4.78 -11.34 15.09
CA PHE A 140 -5.44 -11.77 16.32
C PHE A 140 -4.86 -13.07 16.81
N HIS A 141 -4.66 -13.20 18.13
CA HIS A 141 -4.35 -14.46 18.80
C HIS A 141 -5.25 -14.65 20.02
N SER A 142 -5.89 -15.82 20.12
CA SER A 142 -6.96 -16.03 21.11
C SER A 142 -6.49 -16.33 22.54
N TYR A 143 -5.30 -16.93 22.72
CA TYR A 143 -4.88 -17.46 24.03
C TYR A 143 -3.57 -16.95 24.58
N MET A 144 -2.70 -16.41 23.73
CA MET A 144 -1.36 -15.96 24.14
C MET A 144 -1.15 -14.50 23.81
N ASN A 145 -0.36 -13.83 24.64
CA ASN A 145 0.22 -12.55 24.23
C ASN A 145 1.15 -12.80 23.05
N VAL A 146 1.14 -11.89 22.11
CA VAL A 146 2.10 -11.87 21.00
C VAL A 146 3.09 -10.77 21.29
N ASP A 147 4.36 -11.14 21.43
CA ASP A 147 5.45 -10.23 21.73
C ASP A 147 6.42 -10.14 20.56
N ASP A 148 6.95 -8.95 20.32
CA ASP A 148 7.97 -8.67 19.30
C ASP A 148 7.60 -9.18 17.90
N ILE A 149 6.36 -8.91 17.45
CA ILE A 149 5.91 -9.23 16.09
C ILE A 149 6.28 -8.09 15.12
N TYR A 150 6.72 -8.50 13.92
CA TYR A 150 7.01 -7.62 12.79
C TYR A 150 6.04 -7.94 11.65
N PRO A 151 4.86 -7.31 11.60
CA PRO A 151 3.95 -7.49 10.48
C PRO A 151 4.41 -6.68 9.27
N GLY A 152 4.15 -7.19 8.08
CA GLY A 152 4.53 -6.51 6.85
C GLY A 152 4.01 -7.18 5.59
N ILE A 153 4.60 -6.79 4.50
CA ILE A 153 4.33 -7.32 3.16
C ILE A 153 5.64 -7.59 2.44
N PHE A 154 5.65 -8.66 1.69
CA PHE A 154 6.71 -9.05 0.80
C PHE A 154 6.23 -8.93 -0.63
N ALA A 155 7.11 -8.55 -1.56
CA ALA A 155 6.82 -8.44 -2.98
C ALA A 155 8.02 -8.82 -3.83
N ASP A 156 7.77 -9.63 -4.82
CA ASP A 156 8.68 -10.06 -5.87
C ASP A 156 8.26 -9.37 -7.17
N TRP A 157 8.99 -8.33 -7.56
CA TRP A 157 8.63 -7.47 -8.67
C TRP A 157 9.33 -7.90 -9.96
N ASP A 158 8.53 -8.07 -11.01
CA ASP A 158 8.98 -8.38 -12.37
C ASP A 158 8.53 -7.26 -13.33
N ILE A 159 8.97 -6.03 -13.08
CA ILE A 159 8.56 -4.89 -13.90
C ILE A 159 9.32 -4.92 -15.22
N GLY A 160 8.60 -4.94 -16.33
CA GLY A 160 9.16 -4.84 -17.68
C GLY A 160 10.22 -5.91 -17.96
N ASN A 161 11.51 -5.51 -17.98
CA ASN A 161 12.65 -6.40 -18.05
C ASN A 161 13.27 -6.52 -16.66
N TYR A 162 12.78 -7.46 -15.85
CA TYR A 162 13.10 -7.58 -14.42
C TYR A 162 14.59 -7.53 -14.02
N PRO A 163 15.57 -7.94 -14.85
CA PRO A 163 16.97 -7.80 -14.49
C PRO A 163 17.47 -6.33 -14.43
N THR A 164 16.70 -5.40 -14.95
CA THR A 164 17.01 -3.95 -14.94
C THR A 164 16.15 -3.15 -13.96
N ASN A 165 15.49 -3.84 -13.03
CA ASN A 165 14.70 -3.19 -12.01
C ASN A 165 15.57 -2.41 -11.03
N ARG A 166 15.07 -1.28 -10.59
CA ARG A 166 15.63 -0.42 -9.55
C ARG A 166 14.56 -0.02 -8.55
N GLY A 167 14.99 0.36 -7.38
CA GLY A 167 14.05 0.81 -6.37
C GLY A 167 14.59 1.96 -5.54
N GLY A 168 13.72 2.48 -4.71
CA GLY A 168 14.03 3.52 -3.75
C GLY A 168 13.06 3.54 -2.59
N TYR A 169 13.39 4.37 -1.62
CA TYR A 169 12.61 4.56 -0.40
C TYR A 169 12.33 6.04 -0.18
N CYS A 170 11.08 6.36 0.13
CA CYS A 170 10.64 7.68 0.56
C CYS A 170 10.23 7.61 2.05
N PRO A 171 11.12 8.01 2.98
CA PRO A 171 10.88 7.88 4.43
C PRO A 171 9.62 8.60 4.91
N SER A 172 9.32 9.75 4.33
CA SER A 172 8.16 10.57 4.71
C SER A 172 6.81 9.96 4.44
N LEU A 173 6.77 9.02 3.51
CA LEU A 173 5.56 8.33 3.11
C LEU A 173 5.58 6.86 3.54
N ASN A 174 6.64 6.41 4.23
CA ASN A 174 6.90 4.97 4.44
C ASN A 174 6.71 4.17 3.14
N LEU A 175 7.09 4.76 2.01
CA LEU A 175 6.89 4.24 0.68
C LEU A 175 8.16 3.60 0.17
N PHE A 176 8.08 2.34 -0.15
CA PHE A 176 9.06 1.65 -0.95
C PHE A 176 8.55 1.54 -2.40
N TYR A 177 9.41 1.80 -3.39
CA TYR A 177 9.00 1.76 -4.79
C TYR A 177 10.04 1.09 -5.68
N MET A 178 9.55 0.54 -6.78
CA MET A 178 10.34 -0.08 -7.82
C MET A 178 9.89 0.38 -9.21
N TYR A 179 10.83 0.34 -10.16
CA TYR A 179 10.63 0.67 -11.57
C TYR A 179 11.67 -0.05 -12.43
N ASP A 180 11.40 -0.21 -13.70
CA ASP A 180 12.39 -0.71 -14.65
C ASP A 180 13.16 0.47 -15.25
N ASN A 181 14.48 0.45 -15.10
CA ASN A 181 15.38 1.53 -15.52
C ASN A 181 15.58 1.60 -17.05
N GLU A 182 15.40 0.49 -17.75
CA GLU A 182 15.69 0.37 -19.19
C GLU A 182 14.47 -0.02 -20.02
N SER A 183 13.32 -0.27 -19.41
CA SER A 183 12.12 -0.70 -20.12
C SER A 183 11.60 0.35 -21.08
N THR A 184 11.25 -0.13 -22.27
CA THR A 184 10.43 0.63 -23.23
C THR A 184 8.97 0.13 -23.25
N VAL A 185 8.67 -0.91 -22.46
CA VAL A 185 7.36 -1.58 -22.41
C VAL A 185 6.57 -1.10 -21.20
N ASP A 186 7.17 -1.12 -20.02
CA ASP A 186 6.59 -0.60 -18.79
C ASP A 186 7.56 0.39 -18.14
N THR A 187 7.22 1.68 -18.20
CA THR A 187 7.97 2.78 -17.59
C THR A 187 7.35 3.26 -16.28
N SER A 188 6.42 2.48 -15.74
CA SER A 188 5.67 2.83 -14.54
C SER A 188 6.48 2.61 -13.28
N TYR A 189 6.05 3.28 -12.23
CA TYR A 189 6.55 3.13 -10.87
C TYR A 189 5.49 2.44 -10.02
N TYR A 190 5.92 1.46 -9.26
CA TYR A 190 5.05 0.71 -8.34
C TYR A 190 5.58 0.81 -6.94
N GLY A 191 4.70 0.95 -5.96
CA GLY A 191 5.09 1.11 -4.59
C GLY A 191 4.21 0.38 -3.59
N ILE A 192 4.80 0.09 -2.44
CA ILE A 192 4.10 -0.40 -1.26
C ILE A 192 4.44 0.53 -0.11
N MET A 193 3.40 0.93 0.61
CA MET A 193 3.57 1.81 1.76
C MET A 193 2.75 1.32 2.95
N THR A 194 3.28 1.53 4.17
CA THR A 194 2.52 1.35 5.39
C THR A 194 1.91 2.67 5.80
N ILE A 195 0.58 2.73 5.85
CA ILE A 195 -0.17 3.93 6.19
C ILE A 195 -0.32 4.08 7.70
N SER A 196 -0.76 3.03 8.38
CA SER A 196 -0.99 3.11 9.83
C SER A 196 -0.83 1.78 10.55
N VAL A 197 -0.55 1.86 11.86
CA VAL A 197 -0.58 0.73 12.78
C VAL A 197 -1.43 1.13 13.98
N ASN A 198 -2.44 0.31 14.31
CA ASN A 198 -3.42 0.60 15.37
C ASN A 198 -3.99 2.02 15.31
N GLY A 199 -4.19 2.54 14.08
CA GLY A 199 -4.65 3.90 13.85
C GLY A 199 -3.58 5.00 13.99
N SER A 200 -2.34 4.69 14.37
CA SER A 200 -1.23 5.64 14.35
C SER A 200 -0.66 5.76 12.95
N LEU A 201 -0.76 6.94 12.39
CA LEU A 201 -0.31 7.22 11.03
C LEU A 201 1.21 7.19 10.93
N LEU A 202 1.74 6.60 9.85
CA LEU A 202 3.17 6.54 9.52
C LEU A 202 4.01 6.15 10.73
N ALA A 203 3.69 4.99 11.32
CA ALA A 203 4.36 4.50 12.52
C ALA A 203 5.90 4.56 12.39
N PRO A 204 6.64 5.07 13.42
CA PRO A 204 8.03 5.48 13.28
C PRO A 204 9.05 4.34 13.12
N HIS A 205 8.62 3.09 13.11
CA HIS A 205 9.50 1.92 13.10
C HIS A 205 9.25 1.05 11.87
N THR A 206 9.33 1.63 10.69
CA THR A 206 9.26 0.85 9.45
C THR A 206 10.64 0.32 9.12
N ILE A 207 10.76 -0.98 9.05
CA ILE A 207 11.94 -1.69 8.57
C ILE A 207 11.66 -2.12 7.15
N MET A 208 12.55 -1.79 6.26
CA MET A 208 12.41 -2.09 4.83
C MET A 208 13.68 -2.70 4.30
N GLY A 209 13.53 -3.62 3.38
CA GLY A 209 14.67 -4.29 2.79
C GLY A 209 14.43 -4.69 1.34
N MET A 210 15.52 -4.74 0.58
CA MET A 210 15.56 -5.37 -0.72
C MET A 210 16.65 -6.43 -0.74
N ILE A 211 16.34 -7.56 -1.30
CA ILE A 211 17.24 -8.69 -1.44
C ILE A 211 17.26 -9.10 -2.91
N THR A 212 18.46 -9.39 -3.42
CA THR A 212 18.58 -9.98 -4.74
C THR A 212 18.07 -11.42 -4.72
N ASP A 213 17.56 -11.91 -5.84
CA ASP A 213 17.02 -13.28 -5.98
C ASP A 213 18.00 -14.38 -5.58
N SER A 214 19.29 -14.10 -5.54
CA SER A 214 20.34 -15.06 -5.13
C SER A 214 20.30 -15.47 -3.65
N ILE A 215 19.51 -14.81 -2.81
CA ILE A 215 19.41 -15.12 -1.38
C ILE A 215 18.34 -16.20 -1.17
N ALA A 216 18.75 -17.32 -0.59
CA ALA A 216 17.84 -18.43 -0.29
C ALA A 216 16.74 -18.01 0.70
N TRP A 217 15.52 -18.47 0.42
CA TRP A 217 14.33 -18.22 1.26
C TRP A 217 14.36 -19.04 2.54
N ASN A 218 15.25 -18.64 3.43
CA ASN A 218 15.36 -19.22 4.74
C ASN A 218 14.61 -18.31 5.73
N ARG A 219 13.69 -18.87 6.50
CA ARG A 219 12.88 -18.13 7.50
C ARG A 219 13.74 -17.32 8.46
N TRP A 220 14.94 -17.80 8.82
CA TRP A 220 15.89 -17.15 9.70
C TRP A 220 16.55 -15.92 9.06
N GLU A 221 16.96 -16.05 7.82
CA GLU A 221 17.57 -14.95 7.08
C GLU A 221 16.55 -13.83 6.85
N LEU A 222 15.34 -14.19 6.44
CA LEU A 222 14.30 -13.19 6.24
C LEU A 222 13.91 -12.49 7.55
N TYR A 223 13.81 -13.22 8.66
CA TYR A 223 13.59 -12.63 9.98
C TYR A 223 14.74 -11.68 10.37
N HIS A 224 15.99 -12.08 10.14
CA HIS A 224 17.15 -11.22 10.36
C HIS A 224 17.06 -9.93 9.56
N TYR A 225 16.70 -10.00 8.29
CA TYR A 225 16.47 -8.82 7.45
C TYR A 225 15.32 -7.95 7.98
N MET A 226 14.21 -8.54 8.39
CA MET A 226 13.07 -7.81 8.96
C MET A 226 13.40 -7.06 10.25
N THR A 227 14.42 -7.47 10.97
CA THR A 227 14.77 -6.90 12.28
C THR A 227 16.01 -6.00 12.28
N THR A 228 16.82 -6.03 11.23
CA THR A 228 18.17 -5.39 11.26
C THR A 228 18.47 -4.49 10.08
N THR A 229 17.72 -4.57 8.99
CA THR A 229 18.09 -3.88 7.75
C THR A 229 17.31 -2.59 7.58
N VAL A 230 18.03 -1.48 7.50
CA VAL A 230 17.54 -0.20 7.00
C VAL A 230 18.18 0.01 5.64
N LEU A 231 17.38 0.30 4.61
CA LEU A 231 17.90 0.36 3.26
C LEU A 231 18.02 1.74 2.68
N ASP A 232 19.11 1.86 1.94
CA ASP A 232 19.36 2.94 1.03
C ASP A 232 18.69 2.70 -0.34
N THR A 233 18.66 3.75 -1.14
CA THR A 233 18.21 3.70 -2.54
C THR A 233 19.05 2.72 -3.34
N ILE A 234 18.42 1.80 -4.05
CA ILE A 234 19.11 0.86 -4.93
C ILE A 234 19.34 1.51 -6.30
N ILE A 235 20.60 1.61 -6.63
CA ILE A 235 21.07 2.26 -7.86
C ILE A 235 21.65 1.27 -8.89
N THR A 236 21.75 -0.02 -8.55
CA THR A 236 22.23 -1.06 -9.45
C THR A 236 21.06 -1.84 -10.01
N ASP A 237 21.13 -2.21 -11.29
CA ASP A 237 20.13 -3.03 -11.94
C ASP A 237 20.23 -4.47 -11.44
N ALA A 238 19.13 -5.07 -11.02
CA ALA A 238 19.04 -6.47 -10.62
C ALA A 238 17.59 -6.94 -10.55
N ASP A 239 17.43 -8.24 -10.38
CA ASP A 239 16.20 -8.88 -9.96
C ASP A 239 16.07 -8.75 -8.43
N TYR A 240 15.09 -7.96 -7.99
CA TYR A 240 14.92 -7.61 -6.59
C TYR A 240 13.59 -8.08 -6.03
N ARG A 241 13.68 -8.59 -4.81
CA ARG A 241 12.56 -8.85 -3.93
C ARG A 241 12.56 -7.82 -2.80
N MET A 242 11.40 -7.29 -2.53
CA MET A 242 11.18 -6.25 -1.55
C MET A 242 10.40 -6.80 -0.35
N TYR A 243 10.75 -6.37 0.83
CA TYR A 243 9.90 -6.52 2.01
C TYR A 243 9.80 -5.19 2.76
N THR A 244 8.65 -4.92 3.31
CA THR A 244 8.42 -3.81 4.24
C THR A 244 7.71 -4.35 5.46
N CYS A 245 8.21 -4.04 6.62
CA CYS A 245 7.62 -4.43 7.90
C CYS A 245 7.78 -3.33 8.92
N ILE A 246 6.93 -3.39 9.92
CA ILE A 246 6.88 -2.45 11.03
C ILE A 246 6.97 -3.23 12.32
N GLY A 247 7.60 -2.65 13.34
CA GLY A 247 7.74 -3.32 14.62
C GLY A 247 9.04 -2.99 15.35
N PRO A 248 9.30 -3.65 16.48
CA PRO A 248 8.44 -4.70 17.06
C PRO A 248 7.15 -4.17 17.67
N TYR A 249 6.07 -4.93 17.57
CA TYR A 249 4.81 -4.69 18.27
C TYR A 249 4.46 -5.86 19.19
N SER A 250 3.69 -5.57 20.24
CA SER A 250 3.14 -6.59 21.12
C SER A 250 1.67 -6.32 21.39
N PHE A 251 0.88 -7.36 21.54
CA PHE A 251 -0.51 -7.26 21.92
C PHE A 251 -0.95 -8.43 22.80
N PRO A 252 -1.85 -8.21 23.77
CA PRO A 252 -2.31 -9.24 24.68
C PRO A 252 -3.24 -10.27 23.97
N ALA A 253 -3.38 -11.43 24.60
CA ALA A 253 -4.33 -12.46 24.18
C ALA A 253 -5.75 -11.90 24.06
N GLY A 254 -6.41 -12.21 22.96
CA GLY A 254 -7.77 -11.74 22.65
C GLY A 254 -7.85 -10.32 22.09
N ASP A 255 -6.74 -9.63 21.97
CA ASP A 255 -6.64 -8.31 21.33
C ASP A 255 -6.18 -8.43 19.87
N THR A 256 -6.10 -7.30 19.17
CA THR A 256 -5.83 -7.25 17.73
C THR A 256 -4.76 -6.19 17.42
N LEU A 257 -3.78 -6.56 16.61
CA LEU A 257 -2.87 -5.62 15.97
C LEU A 257 -3.36 -5.32 14.55
N SER A 258 -3.68 -4.06 14.27
CA SER A 258 -4.17 -3.62 12.97
C SER A 258 -3.09 -2.90 12.19
N ILE A 259 -2.85 -3.31 10.94
CA ILE A 259 -1.97 -2.60 10.00
C ILE A 259 -2.76 -2.22 8.74
N VAL A 260 -2.46 -1.06 8.19
CA VAL A 260 -2.99 -0.60 6.90
C VAL A 260 -1.84 -0.35 5.95
N ILE A 261 -1.89 -1.02 4.81
CA ILE A 261 -0.92 -0.95 3.73
C ILE A 261 -1.63 -0.43 2.49
N ALA A 262 -0.93 0.31 1.63
CA ALA A 262 -1.40 0.60 0.29
C ALA A 262 -0.40 0.12 -0.76
N ILE A 263 -0.93 -0.42 -1.84
CA ILE A 263 -0.24 -0.63 -3.10
C ILE A 263 -0.56 0.57 -3.96
N VAL A 264 0.45 1.20 -4.53
CA VAL A 264 0.35 2.47 -5.25
C VAL A 264 1.07 2.35 -6.58
N ALA A 265 0.57 2.98 -7.63
CA ALA A 265 1.25 3.07 -8.90
C ALA A 265 1.30 4.51 -9.42
N GLY A 266 2.18 4.77 -10.40
CA GLY A 266 2.30 6.07 -11.03
C GLY A 266 3.08 6.00 -12.34
N THR A 267 2.83 6.92 -13.26
CA THR A 267 3.51 7.04 -14.56
C THR A 267 4.91 7.61 -14.46
N SER A 268 5.27 8.15 -13.31
CA SER A 268 6.57 8.71 -12.98
C SER A 268 6.76 8.68 -11.46
N LEU A 269 7.98 8.89 -10.97
CA LEU A 269 8.23 9.01 -9.53
C LEU A 269 7.39 10.13 -8.90
N GLY A 270 7.28 11.28 -9.56
CA GLY A 270 6.47 12.39 -9.06
C GLY A 270 4.98 12.05 -8.96
N ASP A 271 4.46 11.30 -9.91
CA ASP A 271 3.09 10.84 -9.95
C ASP A 271 2.84 9.77 -8.87
N LEU A 272 3.76 8.80 -8.73
CA LEU A 272 3.71 7.82 -7.65
C LEU A 272 3.67 8.48 -6.26
N LEU A 273 4.54 9.46 -6.01
CA LEU A 273 4.57 10.18 -4.73
C LEU A 273 3.27 10.95 -4.47
N ALA A 274 2.67 11.54 -5.51
CA ALA A 274 1.38 12.21 -5.40
C ALA A 274 0.26 11.23 -5.08
N ASN A 275 0.25 10.06 -5.72
CA ASN A 275 -0.72 8.99 -5.47
C ASN A 275 -0.53 8.37 -4.07
N ALA A 276 0.70 8.21 -3.62
CA ALA A 276 1.00 7.77 -2.25
C ALA A 276 0.52 8.78 -1.20
N GLN A 277 0.71 10.07 -1.45
CA GLN A 277 0.17 11.13 -0.60
C GLN A 277 -1.36 11.10 -0.57
N ALA A 278 -2.00 10.91 -1.72
CA ALA A 278 -3.45 10.76 -1.81
C ALA A 278 -3.94 9.52 -1.04
N ALA A 279 -3.20 8.41 -1.10
CA ALA A 279 -3.54 7.20 -0.34
C ALA A 279 -3.55 7.45 1.18
N ILE A 280 -2.70 8.33 1.70
CA ILE A 280 -2.77 8.75 3.10
C ILE A 280 -4.04 9.58 3.36
N GLU A 281 -4.31 10.57 2.52
CA GLU A 281 -5.43 11.51 2.69
C GLU A 281 -6.80 10.84 2.58
N TYR A 282 -6.95 9.86 1.71
CA TYR A 282 -8.20 9.12 1.51
C TYR A 282 -8.34 7.87 2.38
N SER A 283 -7.34 7.56 3.23
CA SER A 283 -7.41 6.38 4.09
C SER A 283 -8.52 6.54 5.13
N PRO A 284 -9.47 5.60 5.24
CA PRO A 284 -10.54 5.65 6.23
C PRO A 284 -10.05 5.40 7.66
N TYR A 285 -8.80 5.03 7.80
CA TYR A 285 -8.16 4.65 9.08
C TYR A 285 -7.22 5.72 9.61
N THR A 286 -7.19 6.87 8.97
CA THR A 286 -6.54 8.04 9.52
C THR A 286 -7.50 8.70 10.51
N PRO A 287 -7.10 8.98 11.76
CA PRO A 287 -7.90 9.79 12.67
C PRO A 287 -8.18 11.13 11.99
N VAL A 288 -9.42 11.60 12.07
CA VAL A 288 -9.85 12.91 11.54
C VAL A 288 -9.15 14.07 12.27
N GLU A 289 -8.44 13.80 13.35
CA GLU A 289 -7.64 14.77 14.07
C GLU A 289 -6.21 14.83 13.53
N GLN A 290 -5.98 15.86 12.72
CA GLN A 290 -4.68 16.41 12.32
C GLN A 290 -3.65 15.39 11.81
N ILE A 291 -3.70 15.12 10.51
CA ILE A 291 -2.50 14.76 9.77
C ILE A 291 -1.56 15.98 9.86
N ILE A 292 -0.73 16.02 10.88
CA ILE A 292 0.48 16.85 10.85
C ILE A 292 1.44 16.07 9.95
N ILE A 293 1.21 16.15 8.65
CA ILE A 293 2.24 15.77 7.68
C ILE A 293 3.32 16.81 7.91
N THR A 294 4.41 16.40 8.54
CA THR A 294 5.63 17.19 8.52
C THR A 294 6.02 17.23 7.05
N ALA A 295 5.64 18.31 6.39
CA ALA A 295 6.02 18.51 4.99
C ALA A 295 7.53 18.43 4.92
N LEU A 296 8.06 17.48 4.15
CA LEU A 296 9.51 17.30 4.06
C LEU A 296 10.14 18.28 3.07
N ASP A 297 9.33 18.77 2.11
CA ASP A 297 9.76 19.72 1.11
C ASP A 297 8.70 20.81 0.92
N PHE A 298 9.16 21.97 0.48
CA PHE A 298 8.26 22.97 -0.05
C PHE A 298 7.62 22.46 -1.33
N SER A 299 6.30 22.45 -1.40
CA SER A 299 5.58 22.02 -2.59
C SER A 299 4.37 22.91 -2.86
N LEU A 300 4.07 23.11 -4.14
CA LEU A 300 2.84 23.74 -4.61
C LEU A 300 2.15 22.77 -5.56
N TYR A 301 0.94 22.34 -5.22
CA TYR A 301 0.19 21.36 -6.00
C TYR A 301 -0.71 22.05 -7.03
N GLN A 302 -1.14 21.30 -8.05
CA GLN A 302 -2.11 21.77 -9.02
C GLN A 302 -3.45 22.03 -8.33
N ASN A 303 -4.06 23.18 -8.62
CA ASN A 303 -5.38 23.51 -8.09
C ASN A 303 -6.44 22.53 -8.62
N TYR A 304 -7.41 22.22 -7.78
CA TYR A 304 -8.52 21.34 -8.15
C TYR A 304 -9.86 21.89 -7.65
N PRO A 305 -10.88 21.90 -8.53
CA PRO A 305 -10.84 21.56 -9.96
C PRO A 305 -10.00 22.53 -10.79
N ASN A 306 -9.52 22.08 -11.95
CA ASN A 306 -8.88 22.91 -12.99
C ASN A 306 -9.17 22.29 -14.37
N PRO A 307 -9.98 22.94 -15.25
CA PRO A 307 -10.59 24.27 -15.08
C PRO A 307 -11.59 24.35 -13.92
N PHE A 308 -11.82 25.57 -13.38
CA PHE A 308 -12.71 25.80 -12.24
C PHE A 308 -13.74 26.92 -12.49
N ASN A 309 -14.85 26.90 -11.72
CA ASN A 309 -15.95 27.88 -11.79
C ASN A 309 -16.68 28.01 -10.45
N PRO A 310 -16.72 29.17 -9.80
CA PRO A 310 -15.64 30.16 -9.74
C PRO A 310 -14.63 29.80 -8.63
N SER A 311 -14.80 28.65 -7.97
CA SER A 311 -13.99 28.25 -6.81
C SER A 311 -13.08 27.08 -7.09
N THR A 312 -11.87 27.11 -6.51
CA THR A 312 -10.90 26.04 -6.57
C THR A 312 -10.15 25.93 -5.25
N LYS A 313 -9.53 24.79 -5.02
CA LYS A 313 -8.65 24.53 -3.89
C LYS A 313 -7.21 24.50 -4.34
N ILE A 314 -6.33 25.08 -3.57
CA ILE A 314 -4.88 25.09 -3.77
C ILE A 314 -4.25 24.46 -2.54
N LYS A 315 -3.48 23.37 -2.76
CA LYS A 315 -2.71 22.70 -1.72
C LYS A 315 -1.25 23.10 -1.83
N TYR A 316 -0.58 23.20 -0.68
CA TYR A 316 0.87 23.47 -0.61
C TYR A 316 1.45 22.89 0.69
N SER A 317 2.78 22.71 0.70
CA SER A 317 3.50 22.20 1.87
C SER A 317 4.69 23.07 2.25
N VAL A 318 4.97 23.11 3.56
CA VAL A 318 6.05 23.89 4.18
C VAL A 318 6.82 22.98 5.13
N PRO A 319 8.12 22.66 4.89
CA PRO A 319 8.87 21.70 5.70
C PRO A 319 9.35 22.27 7.04
N GLN A 320 9.41 23.57 7.17
CA GLN A 320 9.81 24.30 8.37
C GLN A 320 9.08 25.63 8.45
N THR A 321 8.96 26.19 9.66
CA THR A 321 8.34 27.50 9.85
C THR A 321 8.94 28.53 8.88
N SER A 322 8.09 29.13 8.05
CA SER A 322 8.51 30.04 6.97
C SER A 322 7.44 31.08 6.69
N LEU A 323 7.88 32.28 6.27
CA LEU A 323 6.98 33.27 5.70
C LEU A 323 6.52 32.76 4.31
N VAL A 324 5.21 32.49 4.21
CA VAL A 324 4.56 31.94 3.00
C VAL A 324 3.78 33.04 2.32
N GLN A 325 4.06 33.23 1.02
CA GLN A 325 3.27 34.08 0.15
C GLN A 325 2.70 33.25 -1.00
N ILE A 326 1.37 33.34 -1.21
CA ILE A 326 0.72 32.80 -2.40
C ILE A 326 0.02 33.93 -3.13
N LYS A 327 0.45 34.19 -4.35
CA LYS A 327 -0.06 35.28 -5.20
C LYS A 327 -0.58 34.75 -6.51
N VAL A 328 -1.60 35.41 -7.04
CA VAL A 328 -2.21 35.12 -8.36
C VAL A 328 -1.85 36.22 -9.33
N PHE A 329 -1.48 35.79 -10.54
CA PHE A 329 -1.06 36.69 -11.64
C PHE A 329 -1.91 36.44 -12.89
N ASP A 330 -2.14 37.47 -13.67
CA ASP A 330 -2.67 37.38 -15.01
C ASP A 330 -1.62 36.89 -16.04
N VAL A 331 -2.03 36.73 -17.29
CA VAL A 331 -1.14 36.28 -18.38
C VAL A 331 -0.02 37.30 -18.73
N LEU A 332 -0.15 38.52 -18.29
CA LEU A 332 0.85 39.57 -18.49
C LEU A 332 1.84 39.65 -17.32
N GLY A 333 1.63 38.85 -16.26
CA GLY A 333 2.44 38.83 -15.05
C GLY A 333 2.06 39.91 -14.03
N ASN A 334 0.92 40.59 -14.21
CA ASN A 334 0.45 41.53 -13.22
C ASN A 334 -0.21 40.76 -12.04
N GLU A 335 0.10 41.16 -10.81
CA GLU A 335 -0.53 40.60 -9.64
C GLU A 335 -2.03 40.92 -9.63
N SER A 336 -2.87 39.89 -9.61
CA SER A 336 -4.33 39.97 -9.54
C SER A 336 -4.84 39.96 -8.10
N THR A 337 -4.20 39.16 -7.24
CA THR A 337 -4.55 39.06 -5.81
C THR A 337 -3.46 38.32 -5.02
N THR A 338 -3.33 38.64 -3.75
CA THR A 338 -2.56 37.84 -2.77
C THR A 338 -3.55 36.98 -1.99
N LEU A 339 -3.30 35.68 -1.96
CA LEU A 339 -4.13 34.70 -1.24
C LEU A 339 -3.62 34.43 0.16
N ILE A 340 -2.30 34.40 0.35
CA ILE A 340 -1.62 34.19 1.63
C ILE A 340 -0.41 35.11 1.69
N ASP A 341 -0.15 35.72 2.84
CA ASP A 341 1.06 36.45 3.19
C ASP A 341 1.23 36.41 4.71
N GLU A 342 1.67 35.27 5.25
CA GLU A 342 1.83 35.06 6.68
C GLU A 342 2.85 33.96 7.00
N GLU A 343 3.34 33.95 8.24
CA GLU A 343 4.20 32.88 8.72
C GLU A 343 3.38 31.58 8.96
N LYS A 344 3.86 30.47 8.40
CA LYS A 344 3.26 29.15 8.56
C LYS A 344 4.25 28.20 9.22
N PRO A 345 3.84 27.45 10.25
CA PRO A 345 4.61 26.32 10.77
C PRO A 345 4.87 25.24 9.70
N ALA A 346 5.74 24.28 10.00
CA ALA A 346 5.86 23.08 9.19
C ALA A 346 4.51 22.37 9.08
N GLY A 347 4.10 21.99 7.85
CA GLY A 347 2.81 21.36 7.63
C GLY A 347 2.36 21.39 6.17
N ALA A 348 1.29 20.64 5.88
CA ALA A 348 0.55 20.71 4.63
C ALA A 348 -0.71 21.58 4.83
N TYR A 349 -1.02 22.37 3.81
CA TYR A 349 -2.07 23.36 3.87
C TYR A 349 -2.96 23.28 2.63
N GLU A 350 -4.24 23.58 2.83
CA GLU A 350 -5.20 23.76 1.75
C GLU A 350 -5.89 25.12 1.93
N LEU A 351 -6.00 25.87 0.84
CA LEU A 351 -6.81 27.09 0.79
C LEU A 351 -7.89 26.96 -0.29
N THR A 352 -9.06 27.47 -0.01
CA THR A 352 -10.12 27.60 -1.02
C THR A 352 -10.13 29.04 -1.54
N TRP A 353 -10.02 29.18 -2.86
CA TRP A 353 -10.08 30.47 -3.51
C TRP A 353 -11.32 30.60 -4.39
N ASN A 354 -12.01 31.73 -4.27
CA ASN A 354 -13.14 32.10 -5.08
C ASN A 354 -12.79 33.28 -5.99
N ALA A 355 -12.72 33.01 -7.28
CA ALA A 355 -12.38 33.98 -8.31
C ALA A 355 -13.60 34.66 -8.99
N ALA A 356 -14.73 34.78 -8.28
CA ALA A 356 -15.98 35.34 -8.83
C ALA A 356 -15.81 36.77 -9.42
N ASN A 357 -14.84 37.51 -8.95
CA ASN A 357 -14.56 38.88 -9.41
C ASN A 357 -13.60 38.97 -10.62
N LEU A 358 -13.02 37.83 -11.05
CA LEU A 358 -12.10 37.81 -12.19
C LEU A 358 -12.82 37.33 -13.45
N SER A 359 -12.34 37.70 -14.62
CA SER A 359 -12.85 37.24 -15.91
C SER A 359 -12.39 35.82 -16.22
N SER A 360 -13.16 35.08 -17.03
CA SER A 360 -12.70 33.79 -17.57
C SER A 360 -11.36 33.95 -18.28
N GLY A 361 -10.44 33.04 -18.03
CA GLY A 361 -9.10 33.14 -18.62
C GLY A 361 -8.06 32.26 -17.92
N ILE A 362 -6.82 32.40 -18.37
CA ILE A 362 -5.67 31.73 -17.81
C ILE A 362 -5.06 32.64 -16.73
N TYR A 363 -4.77 32.06 -15.58
CA TYR A 363 -4.08 32.69 -14.46
C TYR A 363 -2.92 31.81 -14.02
N PHE A 364 -1.98 32.40 -13.31
CA PHE A 364 -0.89 31.71 -12.65
C PHE A 364 -0.95 32.00 -11.17
N TYR A 365 -0.65 31.01 -10.34
CA TYR A 365 -0.44 31.24 -8.91
C TYR A 365 0.95 30.78 -8.53
N GLN A 366 1.57 31.52 -7.64
CA GLN A 366 2.96 31.32 -7.21
C GLN A 366 3.01 31.25 -5.70
N LEU A 367 3.65 30.19 -5.21
CA LEU A 367 4.09 30.04 -3.83
C LEU A 367 5.53 30.54 -3.74
N LYS A 368 5.79 31.41 -2.77
CA LYS A 368 7.12 31.77 -2.30
C LYS A 368 7.23 31.51 -0.81
N ALA A 369 8.27 30.75 -0.41
CA ALA A 369 8.56 30.45 0.99
C ALA A 369 10.10 30.35 1.17
N GLY A 370 10.70 31.36 1.80
CA GLY A 370 12.16 31.51 1.82
C GLY A 370 12.75 31.64 0.41
N GLU A 371 13.68 30.75 0.07
CA GLU A 371 14.28 30.64 -1.26
C GLU A 371 13.45 29.84 -2.26
N PHE A 372 12.43 29.10 -1.77
CA PHE A 372 11.60 28.29 -2.64
C PHE A 372 10.58 29.14 -3.39
N ILE A 373 10.50 28.94 -4.70
CA ILE A 373 9.50 29.55 -5.57
C ILE A 373 8.96 28.49 -6.53
N SER A 374 7.64 28.33 -6.55
CA SER A 374 6.95 27.44 -7.48
C SER A 374 5.73 28.13 -8.07
N THR A 375 5.48 27.91 -9.38
CA THR A 375 4.37 28.55 -10.10
C THR A 375 3.57 27.49 -10.85
N LYS A 376 2.25 27.58 -10.77
CA LYS A 376 1.31 26.70 -11.47
C LYS A 376 0.33 27.52 -12.31
N LYS A 377 -0.17 26.90 -13.39
CA LYS A 377 -1.20 27.47 -14.27
C LYS A 377 -2.59 27.00 -13.82
N MET A 378 -3.59 27.85 -13.90
CA MET A 378 -4.99 27.53 -13.69
C MET A 378 -5.89 28.17 -14.76
N ILE A 379 -7.07 27.62 -14.97
CA ILE A 379 -8.04 28.07 -15.98
C ILE A 379 -9.37 28.34 -15.28
N LEU A 380 -9.80 29.60 -15.28
CA LEU A 380 -11.12 30.01 -14.81
C LEU A 380 -12.10 29.98 -15.97
N LEU A 381 -13.20 29.28 -15.81
CA LEU A 381 -14.34 29.23 -16.71
C LEU A 381 -15.58 29.79 -15.98
N LYS A 382 -16.26 30.74 -16.57
CA LYS A 382 -17.55 31.25 -16.09
C LYS A 382 -18.63 30.97 -17.12
#